data_111191952477427c0fdce576cea043ad
#
_entry.id   111191952477427c0fdce576cea043ad
#
_cell.length_a   1.000
_cell.length_b   1.000
_cell.length_c   1.000
_cell.angle_alpha   90.00
_cell.angle_beta   90.00
_cell.angle_gamma   90.00
#
_symmetry.space_group_name_H-M   'P 1'
#
loop_
_entity.id
_entity.type
_entity.pdbx_description
1 polymer ?
#
loop_
_entity_poly.entity_id
_entity_poly.type
_entity_poly.pdbx_seq_one_letter_code
_entity_poly.pdbx_strand_id
1 'polypeptide(L)'
;MDFFWQQLTLSSLPLKQYITSSYLYRLSVGLLSSWRQTSILLRWGDAIAVALLSIVYILAPFVSNALIGLLLVACVGFWLLLTASDEPTDNGAGITPIHLLIFLYWGIASVATALSPVKKAAFTGWTKLTLYLLLFALCARLLKSSRIRSFLITVYLHISLIVSVNGLRQWFFGAEALATWVDPESSLSKTTRIYSYLGNPNLLAGYILTAVVLSFVAIFAWRSLPKKALAITMFIVNSACLVLTFSRGGWIGLVVSFLVLSILMLYWWSIDMPPFWRTWSLPILLISLGTVSVLAVLFVPPVRDRVLSIFAGRGDSSNNFRINVWMAAIEMIKD
;
A
#
# COMPACT_ATOMS: atom_id res chain seq x y z
N MET A 1 -26.77 -8.05 2.23
CA MET A 1 -25.35 -7.67 2.07
C MET A 1 -25.06 -6.29 2.64
N ASP A 2 -25.98 -5.33 2.56
CA ASP A 2 -25.81 -3.98 3.13
C ASP A 2 -25.57 -3.99 4.64
N PHE A 3 -26.24 -4.89 5.38
CA PHE A 3 -26.04 -5.05 6.82
C PHE A 3 -24.61 -5.49 7.17
N PHE A 4 -24.06 -6.49 6.45
CA PHE A 4 -22.69 -6.96 6.67
C PHE A 4 -21.66 -5.87 6.34
N TRP A 5 -21.88 -5.13 5.25
CA TRP A 5 -21.04 -4.01 4.85
C TRP A 5 -21.10 -2.84 5.84
N GLN A 6 -22.29 -2.53 6.36
CA GLN A 6 -22.48 -1.54 7.41
C GLN A 6 -21.77 -1.92 8.71
N GLN A 7 -21.80 -3.20 9.09
CA GLN A 7 -21.09 -3.71 10.27
C GLN A 7 -19.57 -3.65 10.07
N LEU A 8 -19.08 -4.09 8.91
CA LEU A 8 -17.64 -4.10 8.60
C LEU A 8 -17.05 -2.69 8.51
N THR A 9 -17.80 -1.73 7.99
CA THR A 9 -17.37 -0.34 7.85
C THR A 9 -17.76 0.53 9.04
N LEU A 10 -18.48 -0.01 10.04
CA LEU A 10 -19.00 0.72 11.18
C LEU A 10 -19.77 1.98 10.77
N SER A 11 -20.39 1.96 9.60
CA SER A 11 -21.06 3.13 9.01
C SER A 11 -22.32 3.57 9.77
N SER A 12 -22.82 2.73 10.69
CA SER A 12 -23.92 3.03 11.59
C SER A 12 -23.52 3.93 12.77
N LEU A 13 -22.22 4.12 13.04
CA LEU A 13 -21.79 4.99 14.13
C LEU A 13 -22.05 6.47 13.79
N PRO A 14 -22.64 7.25 14.71
CA PRO A 14 -22.89 8.67 14.52
C PRO A 14 -21.61 9.51 14.65
N LEU A 15 -20.55 9.14 13.88
CA LEU A 15 -19.23 9.77 13.95
C LEU A 15 -19.29 11.27 13.74
N LYS A 16 -20.18 11.71 12.86
CA LYS A 16 -20.38 13.13 12.57
C LYS A 16 -20.70 13.93 13.83
N GLN A 17 -21.62 13.42 14.65
CA GLN A 17 -22.05 14.06 15.88
C GLN A 17 -20.91 14.13 16.91
N TYR A 18 -20.11 13.06 17.05
CA TYR A 18 -18.96 13.04 17.96
C TYR A 18 -17.84 13.99 17.51
N ILE A 19 -17.58 14.07 16.19
CA ILE A 19 -16.53 14.93 15.65
C ILE A 19 -16.89 16.40 15.83
N THR A 20 -18.11 16.80 15.47
CA THR A 20 -18.55 18.20 15.60
C THR A 20 -18.65 18.64 17.07
N SER A 21 -18.88 17.72 18.00
CA SER A 21 -18.86 17.96 19.44
C SER A 21 -17.45 18.03 20.03
N SER A 22 -16.44 17.51 19.31
CA SER A 22 -15.06 17.43 19.81
C SER A 22 -14.44 18.81 19.98
N TYR A 23 -13.89 19.06 21.17
CA TYR A 23 -13.15 20.29 21.47
C TYR A 23 -11.92 20.45 20.56
N LEU A 24 -11.18 19.36 20.29
CA LEU A 24 -10.02 19.36 19.41
C LEU A 24 -10.40 19.71 17.97
N TYR A 25 -11.54 19.23 17.47
CA TYR A 25 -12.03 19.57 16.16
C TYR A 25 -12.33 21.08 16.06
N ARG A 26 -13.03 21.63 17.04
CA ARG A 26 -13.38 23.07 17.08
C ARG A 26 -12.14 23.97 17.21
N LEU A 27 -11.10 23.49 17.90
CA LEU A 27 -9.86 24.24 18.08
C LEU A 27 -8.96 24.18 16.83
N SER A 28 -9.00 23.09 16.05
CA SER A 28 -8.07 22.89 14.94
C SER A 28 -8.64 23.25 13.57
N VAL A 29 -9.95 23.05 13.36
CA VAL A 29 -10.61 23.31 12.07
C VAL A 29 -11.18 24.70 12.06
N GLY A 30 -10.87 25.46 11.02
CA GLY A 30 -11.40 26.81 10.82
C GLY A 30 -10.65 27.94 11.54
N LEU A 31 -9.58 27.61 12.28
CA LEU A 31 -8.76 28.63 12.97
C LEU A 31 -8.23 29.70 12.00
N LEU A 32 -7.92 29.31 10.75
CA LEU A 32 -7.39 30.17 9.69
C LEU A 32 -8.37 30.34 8.52
N SER A 33 -9.67 30.13 8.74
CA SER A 33 -10.67 30.19 7.66
C SER A 33 -10.75 31.56 6.98
N SER A 34 -10.59 32.67 7.72
CA SER A 34 -10.50 34.02 7.17
C SER A 34 -9.29 34.20 6.25
N TRP A 35 -8.20 33.52 6.54
CA TRP A 35 -6.98 33.60 5.73
C TRP A 35 -7.11 32.84 4.40
N ARG A 36 -7.96 31.81 4.34
CA ARG A 36 -8.21 31.04 3.12
C ARG A 36 -8.73 31.90 1.97
N GLN A 37 -9.54 32.90 2.27
CA GLN A 37 -10.12 33.78 1.23
C GLN A 37 -9.12 34.79 0.67
N THR A 38 -8.15 35.22 1.47
CA THR A 38 -7.17 36.26 1.11
C THR A 38 -5.84 35.68 0.62
N SER A 39 -5.49 34.45 1.01
CA SER A 39 -4.21 33.81 0.67
C SER A 39 -4.22 33.18 -0.71
N ILE A 40 -3.28 33.57 -1.58
CA ILE A 40 -3.03 32.93 -2.88
C ILE A 40 -2.65 31.46 -2.69
N LEU A 41 -1.80 31.16 -1.69
CA LEU A 41 -1.34 29.81 -1.38
C LEU A 41 -2.52 28.87 -1.08
N LEU A 42 -3.46 29.32 -0.25
CA LEU A 42 -4.62 28.51 0.14
C LEU A 42 -5.67 28.41 -0.96
N ARG A 43 -5.75 29.41 -1.85
CA ARG A 43 -6.60 29.34 -3.05
C ARG A 43 -6.16 28.19 -3.98
N TRP A 44 -4.86 27.93 -4.08
CA TRP A 44 -4.28 26.83 -4.85
C TRP A 44 -4.00 25.59 -3.97
N GLY A 45 -4.55 25.53 -2.77
CA GLY A 45 -4.21 24.53 -1.76
C GLY A 45 -4.31 23.09 -2.23
N ASP A 46 -5.40 22.69 -2.86
CA ASP A 46 -5.56 21.32 -3.37
C ASP A 46 -4.56 21.01 -4.51
N ALA A 47 -4.28 21.97 -5.38
CA ALA A 47 -3.29 21.78 -6.45
C ALA A 47 -1.87 21.62 -5.89
N ILE A 48 -1.49 22.41 -4.90
CA ILE A 48 -0.18 22.31 -4.22
C ILE A 48 -0.09 20.96 -3.48
N ALA A 49 -1.15 20.54 -2.79
CA ALA A 49 -1.19 19.26 -2.12
C ALA A 49 -1.02 18.09 -3.09
N VAL A 50 -1.69 18.14 -4.25
CA VAL A 50 -1.54 17.14 -5.32
C VAL A 50 -0.13 17.15 -5.87
N ALA A 51 0.48 18.32 -6.07
CA ALA A 51 1.87 18.42 -6.53
C ALA A 51 2.84 17.82 -5.51
N LEU A 52 2.72 18.14 -4.22
CA LEU A 52 3.55 17.57 -3.14
C LEU A 52 3.42 16.05 -3.09
N LEU A 53 2.20 15.52 -3.12
CA LEU A 53 1.98 14.08 -3.10
C LEU A 53 2.52 13.40 -4.37
N SER A 54 2.39 14.04 -5.53
CA SER A 54 2.98 13.53 -6.77
C SER A 54 4.50 13.49 -6.71
N ILE A 55 5.14 14.51 -6.14
CA ILE A 55 6.59 14.54 -5.93
C ILE A 55 7.02 13.37 -5.01
N VAL A 56 6.27 13.10 -3.94
CA VAL A 56 6.54 11.93 -3.08
C VAL A 56 6.46 10.64 -3.91
N TYR A 57 5.42 10.44 -4.70
CA TYR A 57 5.26 9.22 -5.51
C TYR A 57 6.36 9.07 -6.58
N ILE A 58 6.77 10.17 -7.19
CA ILE A 58 7.82 10.19 -8.22
C ILE A 58 9.18 9.90 -7.61
N LEU A 59 9.51 10.51 -6.49
CA LEU A 59 10.86 10.46 -5.94
C LEU A 59 11.08 9.27 -4.98
N ALA A 60 10.03 8.76 -4.32
CA ALA A 60 10.17 7.74 -3.28
C ALA A 60 11.02 6.52 -3.66
N PRO A 61 10.96 5.95 -4.88
CA PRO A 61 11.79 4.81 -5.24
C PRO A 61 13.28 5.15 -5.47
N PHE A 62 13.63 6.41 -5.69
CA PHE A 62 14.94 6.83 -6.21
C PHE A 62 15.81 7.59 -5.21
N VAL A 63 15.24 8.02 -4.09
CA VAL A 63 15.92 8.93 -3.16
C VAL A 63 16.15 8.30 -1.80
N SER A 64 17.03 8.92 -1.00
CA SER A 64 17.31 8.46 0.34
C SER A 64 16.12 8.63 1.30
N ASN A 65 16.10 7.82 2.35
CA ASN A 65 15.08 7.90 3.40
C ASN A 65 15.04 9.28 4.09
N ALA A 66 16.15 10.01 4.13
CA ALA A 66 16.21 11.35 4.71
C ALA A 66 15.41 12.36 3.87
N LEU A 67 15.57 12.33 2.54
CA LEU A 67 14.82 13.20 1.65
C LEU A 67 13.33 12.85 1.64
N ILE A 68 12.99 11.55 1.67
CA ILE A 68 11.58 11.12 1.83
C ILE A 68 11.00 11.68 3.14
N GLY A 69 11.76 11.60 4.25
CA GLY A 69 11.33 12.15 5.53
C GLY A 69 11.04 13.65 5.45
N LEU A 70 11.88 14.42 4.78
CA LEU A 70 11.67 15.86 4.57
C LEU A 70 10.41 16.14 3.74
N LEU A 71 10.20 15.39 2.65
CA LEU A 71 9.00 15.52 1.82
C LEU A 71 7.73 15.17 2.59
N LEU A 72 7.78 14.15 3.45
CA LEU A 72 6.66 13.78 4.31
C LEU A 72 6.35 14.89 5.32
N VAL A 73 7.37 15.51 5.93
CA VAL A 73 7.18 16.66 6.84
C VAL A 73 6.51 17.83 6.09
N ALA A 74 6.92 18.11 4.85
CA ALA A 74 6.28 19.14 4.03
C ALA A 74 4.80 18.80 3.75
N CYS A 75 4.49 17.54 3.40
CA CYS A 75 3.11 17.07 3.20
C CYS A 75 2.27 17.22 4.48
N VAL A 76 2.83 16.87 5.63
CA VAL A 76 2.16 16.99 6.94
C VAL A 76 1.90 18.46 7.29
N GLY A 77 2.91 19.31 7.17
CA GLY A 77 2.75 20.76 7.44
C GLY A 77 1.67 21.37 6.54
N PHE A 78 1.65 20.98 5.27
CA PHE A 78 0.65 21.47 4.35
C PHE A 78 -0.75 20.90 4.65
N TRP A 79 -0.87 19.63 5.04
CA TRP A 79 -2.14 19.04 5.48
C TRP A 79 -2.70 19.75 6.72
N LEU A 80 -1.85 20.08 7.70
CA LEU A 80 -2.24 20.84 8.89
C LEU A 80 -2.74 22.22 8.50
N LEU A 81 -2.04 22.91 7.59
CA LEU A 81 -2.43 24.24 7.10
C LEU A 81 -3.79 24.19 6.39
N LEU A 82 -4.02 23.20 5.52
CA LEU A 82 -5.31 23.04 4.85
C LEU A 82 -6.43 22.76 5.86
N THR A 83 -6.18 21.89 6.84
CA THR A 83 -7.17 21.53 7.86
C THR A 83 -7.51 22.71 8.77
N ALA A 84 -6.51 23.49 9.18
CA ALA A 84 -6.72 24.70 9.98
C ALA A 84 -7.45 25.81 9.21
N SER A 85 -7.35 25.84 7.88
CA SER A 85 -7.99 26.82 7.02
C SER A 85 -9.35 26.38 6.45
N ASP A 86 -9.78 25.13 6.68
CA ASP A 86 -11.08 24.66 6.21
C ASP A 86 -12.22 25.40 6.94
N GLU A 87 -13.32 25.62 6.21
CA GLU A 87 -14.53 26.09 6.86
C GLU A 87 -15.14 24.96 7.70
N PRO A 88 -15.56 25.25 8.95
CA PRO A 88 -16.29 24.29 9.76
C PRO A 88 -17.61 23.95 9.04
N THR A 89 -17.64 22.82 8.37
CA THR A 89 -18.84 22.36 7.65
C THR A 89 -19.59 21.35 8.51
N ASP A 90 -20.92 21.39 8.46
CA ASP A 90 -21.80 20.40 9.08
C ASP A 90 -21.55 18.96 8.55
N ASN A 91 -20.83 18.83 7.47
CA ASN A 91 -20.53 17.53 6.84
C ASN A 91 -19.40 16.74 7.51
N GLY A 92 -18.81 17.25 8.60
CA GLY A 92 -17.69 16.63 9.30
C GLY A 92 -16.46 16.49 8.38
N ALA A 93 -15.27 16.41 8.93
CA ALA A 93 -14.01 16.33 8.15
C ALA A 93 -13.85 15.07 7.30
N GLY A 94 -14.92 14.37 6.94
CA GLY A 94 -14.90 13.12 6.16
C GLY A 94 -14.14 12.00 6.85
N ILE A 95 -14.11 12.01 8.17
CA ILE A 95 -13.55 10.95 8.99
C ILE A 95 -14.46 9.73 8.89
N THR A 96 -13.85 8.61 8.56
CA THR A 96 -14.49 7.31 8.44
C THR A 96 -14.06 6.42 9.61
N PRO A 97 -14.74 5.30 9.87
CA PRO A 97 -14.27 4.32 10.86
C PRO A 97 -12.83 3.85 10.67
N ILE A 98 -12.35 3.82 9.42
CA ILE A 98 -10.94 3.50 9.12
C ILE A 98 -9.99 4.50 9.80
N HIS A 99 -10.33 5.79 9.81
CA HIS A 99 -9.51 6.80 10.49
C HIS A 99 -9.47 6.57 12.01
N LEU A 100 -10.57 6.08 12.61
CA LEU A 100 -10.59 5.74 14.04
C LEU A 100 -9.68 4.54 14.35
N LEU A 101 -9.69 3.51 13.51
CA LEU A 101 -8.80 2.35 13.68
C LEU A 101 -7.34 2.76 13.56
N ILE A 102 -7.02 3.62 12.60
CA ILE A 102 -5.68 4.17 12.42
C ILE A 102 -5.27 5.01 13.64
N PHE A 103 -6.16 5.82 14.16
CA PHE A 103 -5.91 6.62 15.37
C PHE A 103 -5.71 5.74 16.61
N LEU A 104 -6.48 4.68 16.75
CA LEU A 104 -6.31 3.68 17.81
C LEU A 104 -4.94 3.00 17.70
N TYR A 105 -4.57 2.56 16.50
CA TYR A 105 -3.25 1.97 16.23
C TYR A 105 -2.11 2.93 16.58
N TRP A 106 -2.22 4.19 16.19
CA TRP A 106 -1.24 5.22 16.55
C TRP A 106 -1.17 5.45 18.07
N GLY A 107 -2.31 5.44 18.76
CA GLY A 107 -2.38 5.54 20.23
C GLY A 107 -1.64 4.39 20.91
N ILE A 108 -1.90 3.16 20.50
CA ILE A 108 -1.20 1.96 21.01
C ILE A 108 0.31 2.07 20.77
N ALA A 109 0.72 2.45 19.56
CA ALA A 109 2.12 2.64 19.22
C ALA A 109 2.79 3.76 20.05
N SER A 110 2.05 4.81 20.36
CA SER A 110 2.52 5.92 21.21
C SER A 110 2.77 5.47 22.65
N VAL A 111 1.84 4.71 23.23
CA VAL A 111 1.99 4.12 24.57
C VAL A 111 3.16 3.15 24.59
N ALA A 112 3.27 2.25 23.62
CA ALA A 112 4.38 1.31 23.51
C ALA A 112 5.73 2.03 23.38
N THR A 113 5.79 3.13 22.64
CA THR A 113 7.01 3.97 22.54
C THR A 113 7.35 4.63 23.86
N ALA A 114 6.36 5.14 24.58
CA ALA A 114 6.56 5.80 25.89
C ALA A 114 7.07 4.80 26.94
N LEU A 115 6.63 3.57 26.90
CA LEU A 115 7.03 2.50 27.83
C LEU A 115 8.31 1.76 27.40
N SER A 116 8.77 1.94 26.17
CA SER A 116 9.94 1.22 25.64
C SER A 116 11.21 1.47 26.47
N PRO A 117 12.01 0.44 26.81
CA PRO A 117 13.31 0.60 27.45
C PRO A 117 14.33 1.25 26.49
N VAL A 118 14.17 1.09 25.18
CA VAL A 118 15.08 1.65 24.15
C VAL A 118 14.47 2.91 23.53
N LYS A 119 14.39 3.98 24.32
CA LYS A 119 13.69 5.24 23.98
C LYS A 119 14.05 5.81 22.60
N LYS A 120 15.34 5.91 22.25
CA LYS A 120 15.82 6.54 21.01
C LYS A 120 15.33 5.77 19.77
N ALA A 121 15.47 4.44 19.77
CA ALA A 121 15.03 3.60 18.65
C ALA A 121 13.50 3.61 18.50
N ALA A 122 12.78 3.46 19.62
CA ALA A 122 11.33 3.51 19.65
C ALA A 122 10.78 4.84 19.13
N PHE A 123 11.34 5.97 19.59
CA PHE A 123 10.93 7.30 19.13
C PHE A 123 11.20 7.51 17.63
N THR A 124 12.33 7.02 17.12
CA THR A 124 12.62 7.07 15.66
C THR A 124 11.58 6.28 14.85
N GLY A 125 11.19 5.09 15.32
CA GLY A 125 10.16 4.28 14.70
C GLY A 125 8.78 4.95 14.74
N TRP A 126 8.42 5.49 15.90
CA TRP A 126 7.16 6.20 16.10
C TRP A 126 7.05 7.47 15.25
N THR A 127 8.12 8.24 15.11
CA THR A 127 8.14 9.42 14.22
C THR A 127 7.87 9.04 12.77
N LYS A 128 8.52 7.98 12.27
CA LYS A 128 8.28 7.48 10.91
C LYS A 128 6.83 7.04 10.73
N LEU A 129 6.31 6.25 11.68
CA LEU A 129 4.92 5.82 11.67
C LEU A 129 3.96 7.01 11.61
N THR A 130 4.16 8.00 12.48
CA THR A 130 3.33 9.22 12.54
C THR A 130 3.34 9.98 11.22
N LEU A 131 4.50 10.15 10.59
CA LEU A 131 4.60 10.80 9.28
C LEU A 131 3.82 10.04 8.20
N TYR A 132 3.88 8.70 8.17
CA TYR A 132 3.10 7.90 7.22
C TYR A 132 1.60 7.97 7.47
N LEU A 133 1.16 7.98 8.72
CA LEU A 133 -0.27 8.10 9.06
C LEU A 133 -0.81 9.49 8.72
N LEU A 134 -0.02 10.54 8.88
CA LEU A 134 -0.39 11.90 8.48
C LEU A 134 -0.39 12.06 6.95
N LEU A 135 0.53 11.40 6.24
CA LEU A 135 0.46 11.31 4.78
C LEU A 135 -0.84 10.62 4.33
N PHE A 136 -1.25 9.55 5.02
CA PHE A 136 -2.54 8.92 4.77
C PHE A 136 -3.71 9.91 4.94
N ALA A 137 -3.68 10.78 5.94
CA ALA A 137 -4.72 11.79 6.12
C ALA A 137 -4.79 12.78 4.94
N LEU A 138 -3.64 13.21 4.42
CA LEU A 138 -3.57 14.03 3.20
C LEU A 138 -4.12 13.26 1.98
N CYS A 139 -3.71 12.01 1.79
CA CYS A 139 -4.22 11.16 0.72
C CYS A 139 -5.73 10.98 0.81
N ALA A 140 -6.26 10.68 2.00
CA ALA A 140 -7.70 10.49 2.22
C ALA A 140 -8.51 11.74 1.90
N ARG A 141 -7.94 12.93 2.11
CA ARG A 141 -8.53 14.21 1.71
C ARG A 141 -8.58 14.34 0.18
N LEU A 142 -7.46 14.16 -0.49
CA LEU A 142 -7.30 14.40 -1.93
C LEU A 142 -8.03 13.37 -2.79
N LEU A 143 -7.99 12.09 -2.39
CA LEU A 143 -8.57 10.98 -3.14
C LEU A 143 -10.11 10.97 -3.15
N LYS A 144 -10.79 11.86 -2.41
CA LYS A 144 -12.24 12.09 -2.52
C LYS A 144 -12.62 12.56 -3.93
N SER A 145 -11.80 13.42 -4.55
CA SER A 145 -12.00 13.86 -5.93
C SER A 145 -11.64 12.74 -6.90
N SER A 146 -12.59 12.32 -7.74
CA SER A 146 -12.36 11.28 -8.76
C SER A 146 -11.27 11.68 -9.78
N ARG A 147 -11.20 12.98 -10.11
CA ARG A 147 -10.18 13.50 -11.02
C ARG A 147 -8.78 13.42 -10.42
N ILE A 148 -8.62 13.85 -9.16
CA ILE A 148 -7.33 13.79 -8.45
C ILE A 148 -6.92 12.35 -8.24
N ARG A 149 -7.84 11.49 -7.81
CA ARG A 149 -7.60 10.07 -7.63
C ARG A 149 -7.08 9.41 -8.92
N SER A 150 -7.74 9.64 -10.05
CA SER A 150 -7.29 9.11 -11.35
C SER A 150 -5.91 9.63 -11.73
N PHE A 151 -5.62 10.91 -11.48
CA PHE A 151 -4.33 11.52 -11.77
C PHE A 151 -3.21 10.89 -10.93
N LEU A 152 -3.37 10.81 -9.60
CA LEU A 152 -2.37 10.27 -8.70
C LEU A 152 -2.11 8.77 -8.95
N ILE A 153 -3.15 7.99 -9.25
CA ILE A 153 -3.00 6.59 -9.65
C ILE A 153 -2.20 6.51 -10.95
N THR A 154 -2.49 7.37 -11.92
CA THR A 154 -1.76 7.39 -13.18
C THR A 154 -0.28 7.72 -12.96
N VAL A 155 0.05 8.72 -12.15
CA VAL A 155 1.44 9.04 -11.77
C VAL A 155 2.11 7.82 -11.15
N TYR A 156 1.51 7.21 -10.15
CA TYR A 156 2.05 6.03 -9.48
C TYR A 156 2.31 4.87 -10.46
N LEU A 157 1.38 4.59 -11.38
CA LEU A 157 1.51 3.52 -12.37
C LEU A 157 2.66 3.76 -13.35
N HIS A 158 2.90 5.00 -13.76
CA HIS A 158 4.03 5.33 -14.64
C HIS A 158 5.37 5.14 -13.91
N ILE A 159 5.46 5.58 -12.67
CA ILE A 159 6.68 5.38 -11.87
C ILE A 159 6.91 3.91 -11.58
N SER A 160 5.88 3.15 -11.25
CA SER A 160 5.98 1.71 -11.04
C SER A 160 6.45 0.97 -12.30
N LEU A 161 6.03 1.42 -13.49
CA LEU A 161 6.51 0.87 -14.75
C LEU A 161 8.02 1.09 -14.91
N ILE A 162 8.54 2.30 -14.63
CA ILE A 162 9.98 2.61 -14.69
C ILE A 162 10.74 1.72 -13.69
N VAL A 163 10.25 1.60 -12.47
CA VAL A 163 10.83 0.74 -11.43
C VAL A 163 10.86 -0.73 -11.87
N SER A 164 9.77 -1.22 -12.46
CA SER A 164 9.66 -2.59 -12.94
C SER A 164 10.55 -2.88 -14.14
N VAL A 165 10.66 -1.96 -15.09
CA VAL A 165 11.58 -2.09 -16.24
C VAL A 165 13.03 -2.22 -15.77
N ASN A 166 13.45 -1.40 -14.78
CA ASN A 166 14.79 -1.55 -14.21
C ASN A 166 14.94 -2.89 -13.43
N GLY A 167 13.89 -3.35 -12.74
CA GLY A 167 13.91 -4.68 -12.12
C GLY A 167 14.08 -5.80 -13.16
N LEU A 168 13.36 -5.76 -14.29
CA LEU A 168 13.53 -6.71 -15.37
C LEU A 168 14.93 -6.61 -15.99
N ARG A 169 15.47 -5.41 -16.17
CA ARG A 169 16.85 -5.23 -16.61
C ARG A 169 17.83 -5.97 -15.68
N GLN A 170 17.67 -5.89 -14.37
CA GLN A 170 18.50 -6.63 -13.42
C GLN A 170 18.43 -8.14 -13.60
N TRP A 171 17.30 -8.68 -14.03
CA TRP A 171 17.16 -10.10 -14.32
C TRP A 171 18.03 -10.54 -15.51
N PHE A 172 18.03 -9.76 -16.59
CA PHE A 172 18.74 -10.12 -17.81
C PHE A 172 20.24 -9.77 -17.79
N PHE A 173 20.62 -8.70 -17.13
CA PHE A 173 21.99 -8.18 -17.12
C PHE A 173 22.71 -8.38 -15.78
N GLY A 174 22.06 -9.02 -14.83
CA GLY A 174 22.57 -9.19 -13.47
C GLY A 174 22.22 -8.03 -12.54
N ALA A 175 22.11 -8.35 -11.26
CA ALA A 175 22.00 -7.40 -10.17
C ALA A 175 23.26 -7.52 -9.31
N GLU A 176 23.76 -6.41 -8.78
CA GLU A 176 24.82 -6.44 -7.78
C GLU A 176 24.35 -7.32 -6.61
N ALA A 177 25.22 -8.25 -6.19
CA ALA A 177 24.95 -9.09 -5.04
C ALA A 177 24.87 -8.20 -3.78
N LEU A 178 23.66 -7.92 -3.30
CA LEU A 178 23.48 -7.34 -1.98
C LEU A 178 23.83 -8.43 -0.96
N ALA A 179 25.09 -8.50 -0.58
CA ALA A 179 25.76 -9.58 0.13
C ALA A 179 25.10 -10.02 1.46
N THR A 180 24.11 -9.32 1.95
CA THR A 180 23.48 -9.53 3.27
C THR A 180 22.18 -10.33 3.24
N TRP A 181 21.66 -10.68 2.07
CA TRP A 181 20.28 -11.20 1.96
C TRP A 181 20.16 -12.64 1.48
N VAL A 182 21.25 -13.23 1.04
CA VAL A 182 21.28 -14.61 0.54
C VAL A 182 22.35 -15.37 1.28
N ASP A 183 21.95 -16.41 2.01
CA ASP A 183 22.85 -17.40 2.54
C ASP A 183 23.56 -18.11 1.39
N PRO A 184 24.90 -18.11 1.33
CA PRO A 184 25.64 -18.79 0.26
C PRO A 184 25.33 -20.28 0.11
N GLU A 185 24.91 -20.94 1.20
CA GLU A 185 24.54 -22.35 1.21
C GLU A 185 23.08 -22.60 0.81
N SER A 186 22.28 -21.54 0.65
CA SER A 186 20.89 -21.66 0.22
C SER A 186 20.82 -22.10 -1.25
N SER A 187 19.88 -22.99 -1.57
CA SER A 187 19.55 -23.37 -2.95
C SER A 187 19.22 -22.17 -3.86
N LEU A 188 18.84 -21.05 -3.25
CA LEU A 188 18.53 -19.78 -3.92
C LEU A 188 19.73 -18.85 -4.10
N SER A 189 20.92 -19.20 -3.59
CA SER A 189 22.15 -18.40 -3.77
C SER A 189 22.50 -18.19 -5.24
N LYS A 190 22.12 -19.15 -6.08
CA LYS A 190 22.31 -19.10 -7.55
C LYS A 190 21.20 -18.36 -8.30
N THR A 191 20.10 -17.97 -7.63
CA THR A 191 18.97 -17.31 -8.27
C THR A 191 19.06 -15.81 -8.07
N THR A 192 19.21 -15.05 -9.15
CA THR A 192 19.19 -13.59 -9.11
C THR A 192 17.82 -13.10 -8.64
N ARG A 193 17.77 -12.46 -7.50
CA ARG A 193 16.55 -11.79 -6.99
C ARG A 193 16.64 -10.31 -7.32
N ILE A 194 15.69 -9.83 -8.07
CA ILE A 194 15.66 -8.41 -8.45
C ILE A 194 15.15 -7.53 -7.31
N TYR A 195 15.68 -6.33 -7.20
CA TYR A 195 15.32 -5.33 -6.18
C TYR A 195 15.13 -3.90 -6.74
N SER A 196 15.46 -3.70 -8.02
CA SER A 196 15.37 -2.43 -8.73
C SER A 196 16.07 -1.29 -7.96
N TYR A 197 15.42 -0.14 -7.81
CA TYR A 197 15.94 1.01 -7.06
C TYR A 197 15.70 0.92 -5.54
N LEU A 198 14.88 -0.03 -5.07
CA LEU A 198 14.53 -0.12 -3.65
C LEU A 198 15.56 -0.87 -2.79
N GLY A 199 16.57 -1.48 -3.41
CA GLY A 199 17.66 -2.14 -2.70
C GLY A 199 17.28 -3.42 -1.94
N ASN A 200 16.00 -3.82 -1.93
CA ASN A 200 15.52 -5.02 -1.25
C ASN A 200 14.37 -5.67 -2.04
N PRO A 201 14.46 -6.97 -2.40
CA PRO A 201 13.41 -7.66 -3.14
C PRO A 201 12.03 -7.67 -2.46
N ASN A 202 11.99 -7.70 -1.13
CA ASN A 202 10.71 -7.70 -0.42
C ASN A 202 10.07 -6.30 -0.42
N LEU A 203 10.87 -5.24 -0.35
CA LEU A 203 10.38 -3.87 -0.50
C LEU A 203 9.87 -3.64 -1.92
N LEU A 204 10.61 -4.10 -2.94
CA LEU A 204 10.17 -4.05 -4.32
C LEU A 204 8.85 -4.79 -4.51
N ALA A 205 8.73 -6.01 -3.97
CA ALA A 205 7.49 -6.78 -4.06
C ALA A 205 6.30 -6.05 -3.44
N GLY A 206 6.46 -5.46 -2.26
CA GLY A 206 5.41 -4.67 -1.60
C GLY A 206 5.01 -3.43 -2.40
N TYR A 207 5.98 -2.73 -2.99
CA TYR A 207 5.73 -1.58 -3.83
C TYR A 207 4.98 -1.95 -5.12
N ILE A 208 5.45 -2.97 -5.84
CA ILE A 208 4.88 -3.38 -7.14
C ILE A 208 3.53 -4.10 -6.98
N LEU A 209 3.27 -4.77 -5.87
CA LEU A 209 1.99 -5.47 -5.62
C LEU A 209 0.78 -4.56 -5.87
N THR A 210 0.80 -3.35 -5.32
CA THR A 210 -0.26 -2.36 -5.52
C THR A 210 -0.34 -1.93 -6.99
N ALA A 211 0.79 -1.79 -7.67
CA ALA A 211 0.84 -1.42 -9.09
C ALA A 211 0.23 -2.48 -9.99
N VAL A 212 0.44 -3.78 -9.70
CA VAL A 212 -0.17 -4.89 -10.45
C VAL A 212 -1.69 -4.81 -10.38
N VAL A 213 -2.23 -4.69 -9.16
CA VAL A 213 -3.69 -4.61 -8.95
C VAL A 213 -4.29 -3.37 -9.61
N LEU A 214 -3.68 -2.21 -9.43
CA LEU A 214 -4.17 -0.97 -10.03
C LEU A 214 -4.03 -0.94 -11.56
N SER A 215 -2.98 -1.54 -12.12
CA SER A 215 -2.83 -1.69 -13.58
C SER A 215 -3.94 -2.57 -14.15
N PHE A 216 -4.27 -3.66 -13.47
CA PHE A 216 -5.38 -4.52 -13.87
C PHE A 216 -6.71 -3.76 -13.87
N VAL A 217 -7.02 -3.02 -12.80
CA VAL A 217 -8.22 -2.18 -12.74
C VAL A 217 -8.22 -1.10 -13.84
N ALA A 218 -7.07 -0.53 -14.16
CA ALA A 218 -6.94 0.50 -15.19
C ALA A 218 -7.31 -0.02 -16.60
N ILE A 219 -7.14 -1.31 -16.90
CA ILE A 219 -7.56 -1.94 -18.17
C ILE A 219 -9.07 -1.74 -18.40
N PHE A 220 -9.86 -1.83 -17.33
CA PHE A 220 -11.31 -1.66 -17.39
C PHE A 220 -11.74 -0.19 -17.23
N ALA A 221 -11.03 0.58 -16.40
CA ALA A 221 -11.37 1.96 -16.10
C ALA A 221 -11.01 2.94 -17.22
N TRP A 222 -9.93 2.72 -17.96
CA TRP A 222 -9.51 3.60 -19.05
C TRP A 222 -10.30 3.29 -20.33
N ARG A 223 -10.78 4.35 -21.00
CA ARG A 223 -11.73 4.19 -22.11
C ARG A 223 -11.05 4.05 -23.48
N SER A 224 -9.95 4.77 -23.74
CA SER A 224 -9.30 4.73 -25.05
C SER A 224 -8.40 3.52 -25.24
N LEU A 225 -8.37 2.96 -26.45
CA LEU A 225 -7.55 1.78 -26.78
C LEU A 225 -6.05 1.98 -26.46
N PRO A 226 -5.40 3.11 -26.78
CA PRO A 226 -3.99 3.30 -26.41
C PRO A 226 -3.76 3.25 -24.89
N LYS A 227 -4.67 3.84 -24.10
CA LYS A 227 -4.56 3.79 -22.62
C LYS A 227 -4.77 2.38 -22.10
N LYS A 228 -5.70 1.62 -22.67
CA LYS A 228 -5.90 0.21 -22.31
C LYS A 228 -4.66 -0.65 -22.64
N ALA A 229 -4.08 -0.46 -23.82
CA ALA A 229 -2.86 -1.13 -24.21
C ALA A 229 -1.70 -0.83 -23.23
N LEU A 230 -1.56 0.45 -22.83
CA LEU A 230 -0.59 0.85 -21.81
C LEU A 230 -0.87 0.19 -20.46
N ALA A 231 -2.13 0.13 -20.02
CA ALA A 231 -2.50 -0.54 -18.78
C ALA A 231 -2.19 -2.05 -18.80
N ILE A 232 -2.42 -2.72 -19.94
CA ILE A 232 -2.05 -4.12 -20.15
C ILE A 232 -0.53 -4.29 -20.07
N THR A 233 0.23 -3.42 -20.73
CA THR A 233 1.70 -3.43 -20.65
C THR A 233 2.18 -3.24 -19.21
N MET A 234 1.63 -2.26 -18.49
CA MET A 234 1.95 -2.03 -17.08
C MET A 234 1.62 -3.27 -16.23
N PHE A 235 0.47 -3.90 -16.47
CA PHE A 235 0.07 -5.10 -15.75
C PHE A 235 1.05 -6.25 -15.98
N ILE A 236 1.43 -6.53 -17.23
CA ILE A 236 2.37 -7.61 -17.59
C ILE A 236 3.74 -7.34 -16.99
N VAL A 237 4.28 -6.13 -17.19
CA VAL A 237 5.64 -5.75 -16.74
C VAL A 237 5.73 -5.74 -15.21
N ASN A 238 4.74 -5.17 -14.52
CA ASN A 238 4.71 -5.16 -13.06
C ASN A 238 4.54 -6.58 -12.49
N SER A 239 3.71 -7.43 -13.12
CA SER A 239 3.51 -8.82 -12.68
C SER A 239 4.79 -9.64 -12.86
N ALA A 240 5.45 -9.54 -14.00
CA ALA A 240 6.73 -10.19 -14.24
C ALA A 240 7.79 -9.74 -13.22
N CYS A 241 7.89 -8.42 -12.98
CA CYS A 241 8.79 -7.88 -11.97
C CYS A 241 8.47 -8.44 -10.57
N LEU A 242 7.20 -8.48 -10.16
CA LEU A 242 6.79 -9.04 -8.87
C LEU A 242 7.20 -10.50 -8.71
N VAL A 243 6.96 -11.32 -9.73
CA VAL A 243 7.34 -12.75 -9.72
C VAL A 243 8.85 -12.92 -9.53
N LEU A 244 9.65 -12.15 -10.26
CA LEU A 244 11.12 -12.22 -10.25
C LEU A 244 11.78 -11.64 -8.99
N THR A 245 11.01 -11.00 -8.08
CA THR A 245 11.50 -10.67 -6.74
C THR A 245 11.72 -11.92 -5.89
N PHE A 246 11.09 -13.05 -6.22
CA PHE A 246 11.04 -14.27 -5.40
C PHE A 246 10.61 -14.00 -3.94
N SER A 247 9.76 -13.01 -3.73
CA SER A 247 9.20 -12.69 -2.43
C SER A 247 7.96 -13.53 -2.15
N ARG A 248 8.06 -14.48 -1.22
CA ARG A 248 6.91 -15.32 -0.78
C ARG A 248 5.74 -14.46 -0.33
N GLY A 249 6.02 -13.42 0.48
CA GLY A 249 5.00 -12.48 0.93
C GLY A 249 4.36 -11.70 -0.21
N GLY A 250 5.15 -11.32 -1.23
CA GLY A 250 4.64 -10.67 -2.44
C GLY A 250 3.69 -11.57 -3.24
N TRP A 251 4.03 -12.84 -3.41
CA TRP A 251 3.18 -13.80 -4.14
C TRP A 251 1.88 -14.10 -3.41
N ILE A 252 1.95 -14.37 -2.09
CA ILE A 252 0.75 -14.57 -1.26
C ILE A 252 -0.13 -13.32 -1.30
N GLY A 253 0.47 -12.14 -1.13
CA GLY A 253 -0.23 -10.87 -1.21
C GLY A 253 -0.92 -10.66 -2.56
N LEU A 254 -0.28 -11.07 -3.68
CA LEU A 254 -0.87 -10.99 -5.01
C LEU A 254 -2.12 -11.88 -5.12
N VAL A 255 -2.02 -13.13 -4.70
CA VAL A 255 -3.15 -14.08 -4.74
C VAL A 255 -4.32 -13.54 -3.92
N VAL A 256 -4.06 -13.11 -2.69
CA VAL A 256 -5.09 -12.53 -1.81
C VAL A 256 -5.69 -11.25 -2.40
N SER A 257 -4.87 -10.36 -2.96
CA SER A 257 -5.34 -9.12 -3.57
C SER A 257 -6.24 -9.38 -4.78
N PHE A 258 -5.87 -10.33 -5.64
CA PHE A 258 -6.72 -10.72 -6.78
C PHE A 258 -7.99 -11.43 -6.34
N LEU A 259 -7.94 -12.25 -5.29
CA LEU A 259 -9.12 -12.88 -4.72
C LEU A 259 -10.12 -11.81 -4.23
N VAL A 260 -9.64 -10.87 -3.42
CA VAL A 260 -10.49 -9.77 -2.90
C VAL A 260 -11.02 -8.91 -4.05
N LEU A 261 -10.16 -8.51 -5.00
CA LEU A 261 -10.56 -7.72 -6.16
C LEU A 261 -11.65 -8.44 -6.97
N SER A 262 -11.47 -9.72 -7.22
CA SER A 262 -12.43 -10.52 -7.98
C SER A 262 -13.77 -10.65 -7.26
N ILE A 263 -13.78 -10.86 -5.96
CA ILE A 263 -15.01 -10.86 -5.15
C ILE A 263 -15.71 -9.49 -5.26
N LEU A 264 -14.98 -8.39 -5.17
CA LEU A 264 -15.53 -7.04 -5.32
C LEU A 264 -16.10 -6.80 -6.72
N MET A 265 -15.38 -7.23 -7.77
CA MET A 265 -15.84 -7.11 -9.16
C MET A 265 -17.09 -7.96 -9.42
N LEU A 266 -17.12 -9.21 -8.95
CA LEU A 266 -18.26 -10.08 -9.07
C LEU A 266 -19.47 -9.51 -8.31
N TYR A 267 -19.25 -8.97 -7.12
CA TYR A 267 -20.30 -8.28 -6.37
C TYR A 267 -20.87 -7.11 -7.16
N TRP A 268 -19.99 -6.25 -7.72
CA TRP A 268 -20.40 -5.07 -8.49
C TRP A 268 -21.19 -5.43 -9.75
N TRP A 269 -20.75 -6.46 -10.48
CA TRP A 269 -21.41 -6.87 -11.73
C TRP A 269 -22.54 -7.88 -11.52
N SER A 270 -22.74 -8.42 -10.32
CA SER A 270 -23.74 -9.46 -10.04
C SER A 270 -25.17 -9.07 -10.42
N ILE A 271 -25.46 -7.78 -10.45
CA ILE A 271 -26.79 -7.25 -10.80
C ILE A 271 -27.08 -7.47 -12.29
N ASP A 272 -26.06 -7.30 -13.13
CA ASP A 272 -26.20 -7.39 -14.61
C ASP A 272 -25.84 -8.77 -15.16
N MET A 273 -25.43 -9.72 -14.30
CA MET A 273 -25.00 -11.05 -14.73
C MET A 273 -26.18 -12.02 -14.94
N PRO A 274 -26.12 -12.83 -16.02
CA PRO A 274 -27.01 -13.98 -16.16
C PRO A 274 -26.93 -14.92 -14.95
N PRO A 275 -28.03 -15.64 -14.59
CA PRO A 275 -28.09 -16.48 -13.39
C PRO A 275 -26.96 -17.51 -13.29
N PHE A 276 -26.59 -18.13 -14.42
CA PHE A 276 -25.48 -19.07 -14.49
C PHE A 276 -24.15 -18.42 -13.99
N TRP A 277 -23.75 -17.28 -14.54
CA TRP A 277 -22.52 -16.58 -14.16
C TRP A 277 -22.56 -16.04 -12.74
N ARG A 278 -23.73 -15.60 -12.30
CA ARG A 278 -23.91 -15.14 -10.91
C ARG A 278 -23.60 -16.23 -9.88
N THR A 279 -23.91 -17.49 -10.21
CA THR A 279 -23.67 -18.64 -9.31
C THR A 279 -22.28 -19.22 -9.48
N TRP A 280 -21.80 -19.36 -10.71
CA TRP A 280 -20.61 -20.13 -11.03
C TRP A 280 -19.32 -19.32 -11.19
N SER A 281 -19.39 -18.00 -11.36
CA SER A 281 -18.19 -17.18 -11.58
C SER A 281 -17.18 -17.26 -10.44
N LEU A 282 -17.61 -17.24 -9.19
CA LEU A 282 -16.70 -17.37 -8.05
C LEU A 282 -16.06 -18.76 -7.95
N PRO A 283 -16.81 -19.88 -8.00
CA PRO A 283 -16.21 -21.22 -8.09
C PRO A 283 -15.23 -21.38 -9.24
N ILE A 284 -15.59 -20.95 -10.44
CA ILE A 284 -14.72 -21.04 -11.64
C ILE A 284 -13.43 -20.23 -11.40
N LEU A 285 -13.55 -19.02 -10.87
CA LEU A 285 -12.38 -18.20 -10.55
C LEU A 285 -11.44 -18.87 -9.54
N LEU A 286 -11.99 -19.39 -8.43
CA LEU A 286 -11.20 -20.07 -7.40
C LEU A 286 -10.49 -21.31 -7.94
N ILE A 287 -11.20 -22.12 -8.74
CA ILE A 287 -10.64 -23.31 -9.38
C ILE A 287 -9.54 -22.89 -10.37
N SER A 288 -9.77 -21.89 -11.22
CA SER A 288 -8.77 -21.44 -12.20
C SER A 288 -7.54 -20.88 -11.52
N LEU A 289 -7.68 -20.04 -10.49
CA LEU A 289 -6.57 -19.50 -9.73
C LEU A 289 -5.79 -20.60 -9.01
N GLY A 290 -6.49 -21.55 -8.40
CA GLY A 290 -5.88 -22.73 -7.77
C GLY A 290 -5.11 -23.58 -8.78
N THR A 291 -5.71 -23.88 -9.92
CA THR A 291 -5.08 -24.65 -10.98
C THR A 291 -3.81 -23.96 -11.50
N VAL A 292 -3.86 -22.67 -11.83
CA VAL A 292 -2.68 -21.91 -12.29
C VAL A 292 -1.58 -21.91 -11.22
N SER A 293 -1.94 -21.76 -9.94
CA SER A 293 -0.96 -21.80 -8.85
C SER A 293 -0.30 -23.18 -8.72
N VAL A 294 -1.08 -24.25 -8.80
CA VAL A 294 -0.56 -25.62 -8.77
C VAL A 294 0.34 -25.90 -9.98
N LEU A 295 -0.08 -25.53 -11.19
CA LEU A 295 0.73 -25.70 -12.38
C LEU A 295 2.04 -24.90 -12.28
N ALA A 296 2.02 -23.69 -11.76
CA ALA A 296 3.24 -22.91 -11.55
C ALA A 296 4.21 -23.62 -10.59
N VAL A 297 3.71 -24.22 -9.51
CA VAL A 297 4.55 -25.00 -8.57
C VAL A 297 5.09 -26.28 -9.22
N LEU A 298 4.29 -26.96 -10.03
CA LEU A 298 4.71 -28.23 -10.64
C LEU A 298 5.73 -28.04 -11.77
N PHE A 299 5.53 -27.04 -12.63
CA PHE A 299 6.28 -26.88 -13.86
C PHE A 299 7.39 -25.83 -13.83
N VAL A 300 7.44 -24.96 -12.80
CA VAL A 300 8.45 -23.92 -12.69
C VAL A 300 9.35 -24.20 -11.47
N PRO A 301 10.54 -24.81 -11.67
CA PRO A 301 11.41 -25.25 -10.57
C PRO A 301 11.72 -24.15 -9.54
N PRO A 302 12.10 -22.90 -9.93
CA PRO A 302 12.36 -21.86 -8.94
C PRO A 302 11.15 -21.49 -8.09
N VAL A 303 9.92 -21.59 -8.64
CA VAL A 303 8.67 -21.36 -7.90
C VAL A 303 8.44 -22.50 -6.93
N ARG A 304 8.60 -23.75 -7.40
CA ARG A 304 8.47 -24.94 -6.54
C ARG A 304 9.41 -24.87 -5.34
N ASP A 305 10.71 -24.65 -5.59
CA ASP A 305 11.72 -24.63 -4.54
C ASP A 305 11.43 -23.50 -3.53
N ARG A 306 10.94 -22.38 -4.03
CA ARG A 306 10.55 -21.25 -3.16
C ARG A 306 9.29 -21.53 -2.34
N VAL A 307 8.31 -22.24 -2.89
CA VAL A 307 7.11 -22.67 -2.14
C VAL A 307 7.48 -23.75 -1.11
N LEU A 308 8.27 -24.74 -1.49
CA LEU A 308 8.74 -25.78 -0.58
C LEU A 308 9.56 -25.20 0.59
N SER A 309 10.32 -24.14 0.36
CA SER A 309 11.06 -23.44 1.41
C SER A 309 10.16 -22.82 2.51
N ILE A 310 8.84 -22.65 2.28
CA ILE A 310 7.89 -22.22 3.31
C ILE A 310 7.79 -23.30 4.40
N PHE A 311 7.86 -24.57 4.01
CA PHE A 311 7.72 -25.72 4.90
C PHE A 311 9.05 -26.19 5.48
N ALA A 312 10.18 -25.65 5.01
CA ALA A 312 11.52 -26.04 5.47
C ALA A 312 11.83 -25.60 6.92
N GLY A 313 10.93 -24.84 7.56
CA GLY A 313 11.09 -24.41 8.95
C GLY A 313 12.42 -23.69 9.19
N ARG A 314 13.22 -24.17 10.16
CA ARG A 314 14.54 -23.60 10.49
C ARG A 314 15.63 -23.93 9.47
N GLY A 315 15.39 -24.85 8.55
CA GLY A 315 16.33 -25.17 7.47
C GLY A 315 16.46 -24.07 6.39
N ASP A 316 15.51 -23.13 6.32
CA ASP A 316 15.62 -21.93 5.50
C ASP A 316 16.11 -20.76 6.36
N SER A 317 17.23 -20.15 6.00
CA SER A 317 17.88 -19.07 6.76
C SER A 317 16.94 -17.88 7.03
N SER A 318 16.12 -17.50 6.04
CA SER A 318 15.15 -16.42 6.17
C SER A 318 14.01 -16.78 7.14
N ASN A 319 13.56 -18.03 7.17
CA ASN A 319 12.57 -18.51 8.13
C ASN A 319 13.17 -18.57 9.54
N ASN A 320 14.39 -19.11 9.67
CA ASN A 320 15.08 -19.21 10.96
C ASN A 320 15.26 -17.84 11.60
N PHE A 321 15.71 -16.83 10.82
CA PHE A 321 15.80 -15.46 11.31
C PHE A 321 14.44 -14.94 11.82
N ARG A 322 13.36 -15.13 11.07
CA ARG A 322 12.01 -14.69 11.46
C ARG A 322 11.52 -15.39 12.72
N ILE A 323 11.73 -16.71 12.80
CA ILE A 323 11.34 -17.50 13.98
C ILE A 323 12.05 -16.96 15.22
N ASN A 324 13.37 -16.70 15.12
CA ASN A 324 14.15 -16.17 16.24
C ASN A 324 13.67 -14.77 16.66
N VAL A 325 13.35 -13.88 15.69
CA VAL A 325 12.80 -12.55 15.98
C VAL A 325 11.43 -12.65 16.63
N TRP A 326 10.55 -13.56 16.16
CA TRP A 326 9.24 -13.74 16.77
C TRP A 326 9.32 -14.36 18.17
N MET A 327 10.23 -15.31 18.39
CA MET A 327 10.46 -15.86 19.74
C MET A 327 10.96 -14.78 20.68
N ALA A 328 11.93 -13.96 20.27
CA ALA A 328 12.38 -12.85 21.07
C ALA A 328 11.26 -11.85 21.38
N ALA A 329 10.40 -11.54 20.41
CA ALA A 329 9.25 -10.66 20.62
C ALA A 329 8.24 -11.26 21.63
N ILE A 330 8.00 -12.58 21.58
CA ILE A 330 7.11 -13.25 22.54
C ILE A 330 7.70 -13.22 23.95
N GLU A 331 9.02 -13.45 24.09
CA GLU A 331 9.67 -13.35 25.41
C GLU A 331 9.61 -11.93 25.96
N MET A 332 9.82 -10.90 25.12
CA MET A 332 9.65 -9.50 25.52
C MET A 332 8.23 -9.11 25.97
N ILE A 333 7.21 -9.88 25.57
CA ILE A 333 5.81 -9.67 26.02
C ILE A 333 5.57 -10.31 27.39
N LYS A 334 6.30 -11.39 27.71
CA LYS A 334 6.16 -12.11 28.99
C LYS A 334 6.86 -11.38 30.15
N ASP A 335 7.96 -10.66 29.85
CA ASP A 335 8.70 -9.82 30.79
C ASP A 335 7.94 -8.49 31.05
#